data_8183f4077d03c5684fcb85bfad8338a3
#
_entry.id   8183f4077d03c5684fcb85bfad8338a3
#
_cell.length_a   1.000
_cell.length_b   1.000
_cell.length_c   1.000
_cell.angle_alpha   90.00
_cell.angle_beta   90.00
_cell.angle_gamma   90.00
#
_symmetry.space_group_name_H-M   'P 1'
#
loop_
_entity.id
_entity.type
_entity.pdbx_description
1 polymer ?
#
loop_
_entity_poly.entity_id
_entity_poly.type
_entity_poly.pdbx_seq_one_letter_code
_entity_poly.pdbx_strand_id
1 'polypeptide(L)'
;TDVGTYKGLVNKRVMAGTNNFLKEPAMSEEQLIRAIYAGITQVKECKEQRYNILATGEMGIGNTTTSTALACILLNLEPHMATGRGAGLDDKGLKKKIEVITRAKEMYGSCQDNPLTLLQNIGGLDIAGLVGVYIGCALYGIPVVIDGVISAVAALIAVRLNSQIGDYIIASHQGKEPAMKALLNELGRKAVIHGELALGEGTGAVMMFPLLDMALQVYRENTTFDDIR
;
A
#
# COMPACT_ATOMS: atom_id res chain seq x y z
N THR A 1 -16.56 8.16 -8.89
CA THR A 1 -17.95 8.00 -8.41
C THR A 1 -18.13 8.86 -7.18
N ASP A 2 -19.23 9.60 -7.11
CA ASP A 2 -19.60 10.28 -5.87
C ASP A 2 -20.24 9.25 -4.94
N VAL A 3 -19.63 9.04 -3.79
CA VAL A 3 -20.11 8.03 -2.83
C VAL A 3 -21.17 8.59 -1.86
N GLY A 4 -21.58 9.86 -2.01
CA GLY A 4 -22.53 10.50 -1.12
C GLY A 4 -21.97 10.74 0.30
N THR A 5 -22.87 10.99 1.24
CA THR A 5 -22.53 11.23 2.64
C THR A 5 -23.10 10.10 3.50
N TYR A 6 -22.23 9.34 4.15
CA TYR A 6 -22.61 8.26 5.06
C TYR A 6 -22.04 8.52 6.45
N LYS A 7 -22.74 8.06 7.49
CA LYS A 7 -22.25 8.15 8.88
C LYS A 7 -20.93 7.38 9.01
N GLY A 8 -19.91 8.05 9.51
CA GLY A 8 -18.56 7.49 9.68
C GLY A 8 -17.65 7.60 8.45
N LEU A 9 -18.16 8.10 7.31
CA LEU A 9 -17.33 8.37 6.14
C LEU A 9 -16.63 9.72 6.29
N VAL A 10 -15.30 9.71 6.27
CA VAL A 10 -14.48 10.92 6.20
C VAL A 10 -14.14 11.21 4.74
N ASN A 11 -14.84 12.17 4.14
CA ASN A 11 -14.62 12.53 2.74
C ASN A 11 -13.40 13.43 2.58
N LYS A 12 -12.30 12.86 2.06
CA LYS A 12 -11.05 13.55 1.70
C LYS A 12 -10.78 13.48 0.19
N ARG A 13 -11.81 13.37 -0.63
CA ARG A 13 -11.70 13.26 -2.08
C ARG A 13 -10.94 14.46 -2.66
N VAL A 14 -9.87 14.19 -3.41
CA VAL A 14 -9.07 15.20 -4.10
C VAL A 14 -9.66 15.50 -5.49
N MET A 15 -9.97 14.44 -6.26
CA MET A 15 -10.60 14.54 -7.59
C MET A 15 -11.38 13.25 -7.92
N ALA A 16 -12.08 13.26 -9.05
CA ALA A 16 -13.01 12.18 -9.45
C ALA A 16 -12.32 10.93 -10.05
N GLY A 17 -11.01 10.87 -10.05
CA GLY A 17 -10.16 9.85 -10.63
C GLY A 17 -8.93 10.52 -11.25
N THR A 18 -7.88 9.75 -11.52
CA THR A 18 -6.67 10.25 -12.16
C THR A 18 -6.82 10.37 -13.68
N ASN A 19 -5.91 11.12 -14.31
CA ASN A 19 -5.77 11.14 -15.75
C ASN A 19 -5.22 9.80 -16.27
N ASN A 20 -5.28 9.62 -17.59
CA ASN A 20 -4.68 8.45 -18.23
C ASN A 20 -3.16 8.61 -18.32
N PHE A 21 -2.42 7.91 -17.47
CA PHE A 21 -0.96 8.00 -17.35
C PHE A 21 -0.18 7.62 -18.63
N LEU A 22 -0.81 7.00 -19.63
CA LEU A 22 -0.19 6.81 -20.95
C LEU A 22 -0.30 8.04 -21.87
N LYS A 23 -0.99 9.10 -21.44
CA LYS A 23 -1.18 10.32 -22.23
C LYS A 23 -0.59 11.55 -21.54
N GLU A 24 -0.74 11.61 -20.22
CA GLU A 24 -0.34 12.74 -19.38
C GLU A 24 -0.13 12.24 -17.93
N PRO A 25 0.51 13.02 -17.05
CA PRO A 25 0.65 12.66 -15.64
C PRO A 25 -0.70 12.32 -15.00
N ALA A 26 -0.72 11.27 -14.18
CA ALA A 26 -1.95 10.81 -13.51
C ALA A 26 -2.58 11.90 -12.63
N MET A 27 -1.76 12.76 -12.04
CA MET A 27 -2.20 13.88 -11.19
C MET A 27 -1.19 15.03 -11.21
N SER A 28 -1.64 16.24 -10.84
CA SER A 28 -0.73 17.36 -10.61
C SER A 28 0.02 17.20 -9.29
N GLU A 29 1.12 17.94 -9.12
CA GLU A 29 1.86 17.98 -7.87
C GLU A 29 0.98 18.41 -6.68
N GLU A 30 0.14 19.42 -6.88
CA GLU A 30 -0.82 19.87 -5.85
C GLU A 30 -1.77 18.76 -5.44
N GLN A 31 -2.31 18.01 -6.40
CA GLN A 31 -3.22 16.89 -6.15
C GLN A 31 -2.52 15.75 -5.40
N LEU A 32 -1.26 15.44 -5.77
CA LEU A 32 -0.42 14.47 -5.07
C LEU A 32 -0.21 14.87 -3.61
N ILE A 33 0.24 16.09 -3.37
CA ILE A 33 0.48 16.61 -2.01
C ILE A 33 -0.80 16.58 -1.19
N ARG A 34 -1.93 17.00 -1.75
CA ARG A 34 -3.22 16.97 -1.06
C ARG A 34 -3.65 15.54 -0.69
N ALA A 35 -3.42 14.57 -1.56
CA ALA A 35 -3.73 13.17 -1.28
C ALA A 35 -2.85 12.60 -0.17
N ILE A 36 -1.53 12.85 -0.22
CA ILE A 36 -0.59 12.44 0.84
C ILE A 36 -0.97 13.11 2.17
N TYR A 37 -1.25 14.40 2.15
CA TYR A 37 -1.63 15.14 3.37
C TYR A 37 -2.94 14.64 3.97
N ALA A 38 -3.90 14.21 3.15
CA ALA A 38 -5.13 13.59 3.63
C ALA A 38 -4.81 12.32 4.46
N GLY A 39 -3.91 11.46 4.00
CA GLY A 39 -3.45 10.28 4.75
C GLY A 39 -2.79 10.65 6.08
N ILE A 40 -1.83 11.58 6.07
CA ILE A 40 -1.15 12.05 7.28
C ILE A 40 -2.15 12.59 8.30
N THR A 41 -3.12 13.39 7.86
CA THR A 41 -4.13 13.99 8.73
C THR A 41 -5.01 12.94 9.39
N GLN A 42 -5.39 11.89 8.66
CA GLN A 42 -6.19 10.79 9.23
C GLN A 42 -5.42 10.04 10.33
N VAL A 43 -4.12 9.82 10.14
CA VAL A 43 -3.30 9.20 11.20
C VAL A 43 -3.19 10.10 12.43
N LYS A 44 -3.08 11.42 12.25
CA LYS A 44 -3.11 12.37 13.36
C LYS A 44 -4.41 12.24 14.15
N GLU A 45 -5.57 12.23 13.47
CA GLU A 45 -6.88 12.04 14.08
C GLU A 45 -6.98 10.71 14.84
N CYS A 46 -6.42 9.62 14.28
CA CYS A 46 -6.32 8.32 14.96
C CYS A 46 -5.47 8.39 16.23
N LYS A 47 -4.34 9.11 16.20
CA LYS A 47 -3.50 9.31 17.39
C LYS A 47 -4.23 10.08 18.49
N GLU A 48 -4.95 11.12 18.14
CA GLU A 48 -5.76 11.90 19.08
C GLU A 48 -6.87 11.04 19.72
N GLN A 49 -7.42 10.08 18.95
CA GLN A 49 -8.38 9.09 19.43
C GLN A 49 -7.74 7.89 20.16
N ARG A 50 -6.40 7.90 20.38
CA ARG A 50 -5.63 6.89 21.09
C ARG A 50 -5.60 5.50 20.44
N TYR A 51 -5.69 5.42 19.11
CA TYR A 51 -5.40 4.17 18.41
C TYR A 51 -3.91 3.86 18.54
N ASN A 52 -3.59 2.60 18.84
CA ASN A 52 -2.22 2.12 19.08
C ASN A 52 -1.62 1.37 17.90
N ILE A 53 -2.45 0.96 16.93
CA ILE A 53 -2.07 0.27 15.71
C ILE A 53 -3.09 0.58 14.63
N LEU A 54 -2.65 0.65 13.39
CA LEU A 54 -3.53 0.84 12.23
C LEU A 54 -3.37 -0.31 11.24
N ALA A 55 -4.42 -0.58 10.48
CA ALA A 55 -4.40 -1.44 9.32
C ALA A 55 -4.66 -0.61 8.07
N THR A 56 -3.91 -0.84 7.01
CA THR A 56 -4.22 -0.28 5.71
C THR A 56 -5.18 -1.18 4.95
N GLY A 57 -5.92 -0.59 4.03
CA GLY A 57 -6.83 -1.29 3.13
C GLY A 57 -7.22 -0.36 1.98
N GLU A 58 -7.82 -0.91 0.95
CA GLU A 58 -8.30 -0.17 -0.22
C GLU A 58 -9.39 -0.99 -0.93
N MET A 59 -10.10 -0.37 -1.88
CA MET A 59 -11.25 -1.00 -2.53
C MET A 59 -10.87 -2.01 -3.64
N GLY A 60 -9.69 -1.92 -4.23
CA GLY A 60 -9.20 -2.84 -5.28
C GLY A 60 -9.73 -2.56 -6.69
N ILE A 61 -10.64 -1.62 -6.87
CA ILE A 61 -11.24 -1.31 -8.18
C ILE A 61 -10.48 -0.18 -8.87
N GLY A 62 -9.91 -0.50 -10.05
CA GLY A 62 -9.23 0.46 -10.90
C GLY A 62 -7.77 0.79 -10.49
N ASN A 63 -7.25 0.25 -9.40
CA ASN A 63 -5.92 0.55 -8.90
C ASN A 63 -4.87 -0.56 -9.11
N THR A 64 -5.27 -1.78 -9.49
CA THR A 64 -4.31 -2.89 -9.66
C THR A 64 -3.38 -2.71 -10.86
N THR A 65 -3.81 -2.04 -11.94
CA THR A 65 -2.93 -1.73 -13.08
C THR A 65 -1.86 -0.72 -12.67
N THR A 66 -2.27 0.36 -12.00
CA THR A 66 -1.43 1.41 -11.47
C THR A 66 -0.40 0.88 -10.47
N SER A 67 -0.84 0.11 -9.47
CA SER A 67 0.06 -0.46 -8.46
C SER A 67 1.06 -1.45 -9.07
N THR A 68 0.63 -2.27 -10.05
CA THR A 68 1.57 -3.18 -10.74
C THR A 68 2.58 -2.40 -11.57
N ALA A 69 2.17 -1.32 -12.26
CA ALA A 69 3.09 -0.47 -13.02
C ALA A 69 4.13 0.19 -12.10
N LEU A 70 3.71 0.73 -10.96
CA LEU A 70 4.61 1.24 -9.93
C LEU A 70 5.60 0.17 -9.45
N ALA A 71 5.11 -1.02 -9.08
CA ALA A 71 5.96 -2.13 -8.64
C ALA A 71 6.97 -2.55 -9.72
N CYS A 72 6.54 -2.66 -10.99
CA CYS A 72 7.41 -3.01 -12.10
C CYS A 72 8.55 -2.01 -12.30
N ILE A 73 8.29 -0.72 -12.15
CA ILE A 73 9.32 0.32 -12.30
C ILE A 73 10.20 0.37 -11.06
N LEU A 74 9.62 0.46 -9.86
CA LEU A 74 10.37 0.54 -8.60
C LEU A 74 11.32 -0.65 -8.40
N LEU A 75 10.92 -1.85 -8.76
CA LEU A 75 11.69 -3.09 -8.55
C LEU A 75 12.31 -3.66 -9.82
N ASN A 76 12.20 -2.95 -10.94
CA ASN A 76 12.61 -3.42 -12.27
C ASN A 76 12.08 -4.83 -12.62
N LEU A 77 10.80 -5.10 -12.27
CA LEU A 77 10.18 -6.38 -12.59
C LEU A 77 9.71 -6.44 -14.04
N GLU A 78 9.69 -7.65 -14.59
CA GLU A 78 9.07 -7.87 -15.89
C GLU A 78 7.54 -7.83 -15.80
N PRO A 79 6.85 -7.00 -16.63
CA PRO A 79 5.41 -6.79 -16.53
C PRO A 79 4.60 -8.09 -16.60
N HIS A 80 4.98 -9.04 -17.44
CA HIS A 80 4.27 -10.32 -17.57
C HIS A 80 4.39 -11.22 -16.35
N MET A 81 5.47 -11.08 -15.55
CA MET A 81 5.70 -11.81 -14.30
C MET A 81 4.98 -11.19 -13.11
N ALA A 82 4.82 -9.86 -13.12
CA ALA A 82 4.27 -9.10 -12.00
C ALA A 82 2.77 -8.87 -12.10
N THR A 83 2.16 -9.05 -13.29
CA THR A 83 0.76 -8.68 -13.52
C THR A 83 -0.20 -9.81 -13.16
N GLY A 84 -1.07 -9.56 -12.19
CA GLY A 84 -2.18 -10.42 -11.86
C GLY A 84 -3.49 -10.02 -12.56
N ARG A 85 -4.50 -10.89 -12.45
CA ARG A 85 -5.83 -10.69 -13.06
C ARG A 85 -6.68 -9.61 -12.36
N GLY A 86 -6.24 -9.14 -11.19
CA GLY A 86 -7.04 -8.21 -10.38
C GLY A 86 -8.44 -8.75 -10.08
N ALA A 87 -9.47 -7.96 -10.30
CA ALA A 87 -10.87 -8.33 -10.04
C ALA A 87 -11.45 -9.37 -11.04
N GLY A 88 -10.63 -10.21 -11.67
CA GLY A 88 -11.10 -11.33 -12.50
C GLY A 88 -11.08 -11.08 -14.01
N LEU A 89 -10.05 -10.38 -14.53
CA LEU A 89 -9.87 -10.20 -15.96
C LEU A 89 -9.74 -11.54 -16.70
N ASP A 90 -10.37 -11.63 -17.88
CA ASP A 90 -10.14 -12.69 -18.86
C ASP A 90 -8.73 -12.59 -19.49
N ASP A 91 -8.37 -13.53 -20.34
CA ASP A 91 -7.03 -13.55 -20.97
C ASP A 91 -6.78 -12.34 -21.86
N LYS A 92 -7.81 -11.82 -22.54
CA LYS A 92 -7.70 -10.63 -23.38
C LYS A 92 -7.49 -9.37 -22.53
N GLY A 93 -8.21 -9.25 -21.42
CA GLY A 93 -8.05 -8.17 -20.45
C GLY A 93 -6.68 -8.20 -19.79
N LEU A 94 -6.20 -9.40 -19.40
CA LEU A 94 -4.85 -9.58 -18.83
C LEU A 94 -3.76 -9.16 -19.81
N LYS A 95 -3.86 -9.59 -21.09
CA LYS A 95 -2.90 -9.19 -22.13
C LYS A 95 -2.85 -7.67 -22.30
N LYS A 96 -4.02 -7.03 -22.40
CA LYS A 96 -4.11 -5.56 -22.49
C LYS A 96 -3.52 -4.86 -21.27
N LYS A 97 -3.75 -5.41 -20.07
CA LYS A 97 -3.17 -4.87 -18.82
C LYS A 97 -1.64 -4.95 -18.86
N ILE A 98 -1.07 -6.07 -19.29
CA ILE A 98 0.38 -6.24 -19.45
C ILE A 98 0.95 -5.23 -20.47
N GLU A 99 0.29 -5.04 -21.61
CA GLU A 99 0.69 -4.06 -22.64
C GLU A 99 0.72 -2.62 -22.06
N VAL A 100 -0.30 -2.24 -21.28
CA VAL A 100 -0.36 -0.92 -20.61
C VAL A 100 0.80 -0.75 -19.64
N ILE A 101 1.07 -1.76 -18.81
CA ILE A 101 2.16 -1.72 -17.82
C ILE A 101 3.54 -1.68 -18.50
N THR A 102 3.71 -2.43 -19.59
CA THR A 102 4.95 -2.41 -20.38
C THR A 102 5.22 -1.01 -20.93
N ARG A 103 4.22 -0.38 -21.53
CA ARG A 103 4.33 1.00 -22.02
C ARG A 103 4.61 2.00 -20.88
N ALA A 104 3.98 1.84 -19.73
CA ALA A 104 4.28 2.67 -18.55
C ALA A 104 5.75 2.51 -18.12
N LYS A 105 6.28 1.27 -18.09
CA LYS A 105 7.69 1.01 -17.76
C LYS A 105 8.64 1.66 -18.77
N GLU A 106 8.32 1.60 -20.08
CA GLU A 106 9.11 2.27 -21.12
C GLU A 106 9.10 3.79 -20.98
N MET A 107 7.94 4.38 -20.68
CA MET A 107 7.79 5.85 -20.58
C MET A 107 8.41 6.43 -19.30
N TYR A 108 8.29 5.73 -18.18
CA TYR A 108 8.60 6.27 -16.85
C TYR A 108 9.71 5.51 -16.10
N GLY A 109 10.38 4.54 -16.75
CA GLY A 109 11.47 3.78 -16.13
C GLY A 109 12.62 4.64 -15.62
N SER A 110 12.89 5.78 -16.26
CA SER A 110 13.89 6.75 -15.81
C SER A 110 13.52 7.46 -14.49
N CYS A 111 12.27 7.35 -14.03
CA CYS A 111 11.83 7.90 -12.76
C CYS A 111 11.98 6.93 -11.57
N GLN A 112 12.62 5.77 -11.76
CA GLN A 112 12.76 4.72 -10.75
C GLN A 112 13.29 5.23 -9.40
N ASP A 113 14.25 6.13 -9.43
CA ASP A 113 14.90 6.68 -8.25
C ASP A 113 14.18 7.91 -7.67
N ASN A 114 13.08 8.34 -8.30
CA ASN A 114 12.26 9.44 -7.79
C ASN A 114 10.82 8.97 -7.53
N PRO A 115 10.55 8.40 -6.35
CA PRO A 115 9.27 7.79 -6.04
C PRO A 115 8.10 8.77 -6.05
N LEU A 116 8.30 10.05 -5.72
CA LEU A 116 7.23 11.07 -5.80
C LEU A 116 6.87 11.41 -7.24
N THR A 117 7.87 11.63 -8.09
CA THR A 117 7.66 11.87 -9.52
C THR A 117 6.97 10.66 -10.18
N LEU A 118 7.39 9.46 -9.81
CA LEU A 118 6.77 8.25 -10.31
C LEU A 118 5.31 8.13 -9.86
N LEU A 119 5.03 8.39 -8.58
CA LEU A 119 3.67 8.38 -8.02
C LEU A 119 2.78 9.45 -8.69
N GLN A 120 3.31 10.64 -8.97
CA GLN A 120 2.60 11.69 -9.69
C GLN A 120 2.21 11.29 -11.11
N ASN A 121 3.15 10.66 -11.82
CA ASN A 121 2.97 10.33 -13.23
C ASN A 121 2.04 9.14 -13.46
N ILE A 122 2.18 8.07 -12.67
CA ILE A 122 1.44 6.81 -12.89
C ILE A 122 0.68 6.30 -11.68
N GLY A 123 0.70 7.04 -10.56
CA GLY A 123 0.06 6.63 -9.33
C GLY A 123 -1.46 6.78 -9.32
N GLY A 124 -2.05 6.36 -8.20
CA GLY A 124 -3.45 6.59 -7.84
C GLY A 124 -3.55 7.51 -6.62
N LEU A 125 -4.66 8.23 -6.50
CA LEU A 125 -4.91 9.11 -5.34
C LEU A 125 -5.09 8.31 -4.04
N ASP A 126 -5.60 7.10 -4.13
CA ASP A 126 -5.68 6.12 -3.05
C ASP A 126 -4.29 5.66 -2.60
N ILE A 127 -3.40 5.33 -3.56
CA ILE A 127 -2.00 4.97 -3.28
C ILE A 127 -1.27 6.15 -2.63
N ALA A 128 -1.46 7.37 -3.15
CA ALA A 128 -0.89 8.58 -2.57
C ALA A 128 -1.41 8.84 -1.14
N GLY A 129 -2.70 8.62 -0.90
CA GLY A 129 -3.28 8.66 0.44
C GLY A 129 -2.66 7.64 1.39
N LEU A 130 -2.46 6.40 0.93
CA LEU A 130 -1.77 5.35 1.70
C LEU A 130 -0.31 5.69 1.98
N VAL A 131 0.43 6.28 1.02
CA VAL A 131 1.78 6.82 1.29
C VAL A 131 1.74 7.81 2.44
N GLY A 132 0.74 8.71 2.44
CA GLY A 132 0.50 9.63 3.55
C GLY A 132 0.20 8.95 4.87
N VAL A 133 -0.54 7.83 4.86
CA VAL A 133 -0.78 7.02 6.08
C VAL A 133 0.53 6.47 6.64
N TYR A 134 1.40 5.87 5.81
CA TYR A 134 2.69 5.35 6.27
C TYR A 134 3.60 6.44 6.83
N ILE A 135 3.67 7.60 6.15
CA ILE A 135 4.40 8.77 6.66
C ILE A 135 3.82 9.23 7.99
N GLY A 136 2.50 9.36 8.10
CA GLY A 136 1.82 9.74 9.32
C GLY A 136 2.06 8.76 10.46
N CYS A 137 2.07 7.46 10.19
CA CYS A 137 2.33 6.42 11.19
C CYS A 137 3.73 6.56 11.80
N ALA A 138 4.75 6.80 10.98
CA ALA A 138 6.09 7.07 11.48
C ALA A 138 6.15 8.41 12.26
N LEU A 139 5.51 9.46 11.75
CA LEU A 139 5.50 10.78 12.37
C LEU A 139 4.85 10.79 13.76
N TYR A 140 3.76 10.03 13.92
CA TYR A 140 3.00 9.99 15.18
C TYR A 140 3.29 8.76 16.06
N GLY A 141 4.22 7.90 15.64
CA GLY A 141 4.65 6.72 16.40
C GLY A 141 3.54 5.68 16.55
N ILE A 142 2.85 5.34 15.46
CA ILE A 142 1.81 4.30 15.43
C ILE A 142 2.24 3.19 14.46
N PRO A 143 2.39 1.94 14.90
CA PRO A 143 2.61 0.81 14.00
C PRO A 143 1.46 0.65 13.01
N VAL A 144 1.80 0.22 11.78
CA VAL A 144 0.83 0.04 10.70
C VAL A 144 1.01 -1.31 10.00
N VAL A 145 -0.08 -2.00 9.79
CA VAL A 145 -0.09 -3.32 9.14
C VAL A 145 -0.41 -3.16 7.67
N ILE A 146 0.47 -3.69 6.81
CA ILE A 146 0.27 -3.78 5.36
C ILE A 146 -0.83 -4.82 5.08
N ASP A 147 -1.76 -4.50 4.16
CA ASP A 147 -2.70 -5.47 3.61
C ASP A 147 -2.13 -6.17 2.37
N GLY A 148 -2.64 -5.89 1.18
CA GLY A 148 -2.25 -6.52 -0.09
C GLY A 148 -1.20 -5.73 -0.88
N VAL A 149 -1.08 -6.07 -2.17
CA VAL A 149 -0.08 -5.52 -3.10
C VAL A 149 -0.14 -4.00 -3.24
N ILE A 150 -1.33 -3.41 -3.21
CA ILE A 150 -1.52 -1.97 -3.36
C ILE A 150 -1.00 -1.24 -2.14
N SER A 151 -1.33 -1.73 -0.94
CA SER A 151 -0.78 -1.25 0.33
C SER A 151 0.74 -1.40 0.38
N ALA A 152 1.28 -2.53 -0.10
CA ALA A 152 2.72 -2.79 -0.11
C ALA A 152 3.48 -1.85 -1.07
N VAL A 153 2.92 -1.52 -2.23
CA VAL A 153 3.50 -0.51 -3.14
C VAL A 153 3.55 0.86 -2.49
N ALA A 154 2.47 1.29 -1.83
CA ALA A 154 2.44 2.55 -1.10
C ALA A 154 3.47 2.58 0.05
N ALA A 155 3.60 1.47 0.79
CA ALA A 155 4.61 1.30 1.83
C ALA A 155 6.03 1.43 1.26
N LEU A 156 6.32 0.79 0.13
CA LEU A 156 7.62 0.87 -0.53
C LEU A 156 7.95 2.30 -0.97
N ILE A 157 6.99 3.01 -1.55
CA ILE A 157 7.16 4.43 -1.91
C ILE A 157 7.49 5.25 -0.67
N ALA A 158 6.75 5.10 0.42
CA ALA A 158 7.01 5.81 1.67
C ALA A 158 8.40 5.50 2.25
N VAL A 159 8.82 4.25 2.26
CA VAL A 159 10.16 3.83 2.74
C VAL A 159 11.28 4.37 1.85
N ARG A 160 11.08 4.47 0.54
CA ARG A 160 12.06 5.11 -0.37
C ARG A 160 12.16 6.62 -0.19
N LEU A 161 11.12 7.27 0.34
CA LEU A 161 11.19 8.68 0.74
C LEU A 161 11.97 8.87 2.04
N ASN A 162 11.76 7.99 3.01
CA ASN A 162 12.49 7.95 4.27
C ASN A 162 12.51 6.52 4.83
N SER A 163 13.70 5.92 4.89
CA SER A 163 13.88 4.54 5.35
C SER A 163 13.39 4.28 6.78
N GLN A 164 13.39 5.27 7.66
CA GLN A 164 12.90 5.15 9.04
C GLN A 164 11.39 4.83 9.12
N ILE A 165 10.63 5.12 8.07
CA ILE A 165 9.21 4.73 7.99
C ILE A 165 9.05 3.20 8.08
N GLY A 166 10.05 2.47 7.56
CA GLY A 166 10.08 1.01 7.63
C GLY A 166 9.92 0.46 9.03
N ASP A 167 10.44 1.12 10.06
CA ASP A 167 10.41 0.65 11.45
C ASP A 167 8.99 0.54 12.03
N TYR A 168 8.04 1.23 11.42
CA TYR A 168 6.62 1.22 11.84
C TYR A 168 5.76 0.23 11.05
N ILE A 169 6.32 -0.47 10.05
CA ILE A 169 5.57 -1.30 9.11
C ILE A 169 5.62 -2.78 9.51
N ILE A 170 4.45 -3.39 9.63
CA ILE A 170 4.27 -4.82 9.91
C ILE A 170 3.62 -5.46 8.67
N ALA A 171 4.18 -6.57 8.17
CA ALA A 171 3.55 -7.34 7.10
C ALA A 171 2.49 -8.28 7.68
N SER A 172 1.35 -8.42 7.00
CA SER A 172 0.31 -9.37 7.37
C SER A 172 0.41 -10.68 6.59
N HIS A 173 0.04 -10.66 5.33
CA HIS A 173 -0.11 -11.85 4.51
C HIS A 173 0.61 -11.74 3.17
N GLN A 174 0.87 -12.90 2.56
CA GLN A 174 1.26 -12.98 1.17
C GLN A 174 0.00 -13.17 0.32
N GLY A 175 -0.47 -12.08 -0.33
CA GLY A 175 -1.58 -12.15 -1.25
C GLY A 175 -1.24 -12.90 -2.55
N LYS A 176 -2.27 -13.22 -3.35
CA LYS A 176 -2.13 -13.93 -4.64
C LYS A 176 -1.48 -13.11 -5.75
N GLU A 177 -1.41 -11.79 -5.62
CA GLU A 177 -0.84 -10.93 -6.64
C GLU A 177 0.66 -11.19 -6.82
N PRO A 178 1.14 -11.45 -8.05
CA PRO A 178 2.51 -11.92 -8.29
C PRO A 178 3.60 -10.97 -7.77
N ALA A 179 3.37 -9.66 -7.79
CA ALA A 179 4.34 -8.66 -7.31
C ALA A 179 4.50 -8.64 -5.78
N MET A 180 3.55 -9.21 -5.00
CA MET A 180 3.53 -9.08 -3.54
C MET A 180 4.80 -9.58 -2.87
N LYS A 181 5.29 -10.75 -3.28
CA LYS A 181 6.51 -11.35 -2.71
C LYS A 181 7.74 -10.46 -2.93
N ALA A 182 7.88 -9.89 -4.11
CA ALA A 182 9.00 -9.00 -4.43
C ALA A 182 8.94 -7.70 -3.60
N LEU A 183 7.75 -7.13 -3.43
CA LEU A 183 7.54 -5.94 -2.60
C LEU A 183 7.89 -6.20 -1.13
N LEU A 184 7.42 -7.30 -0.55
CA LEU A 184 7.76 -7.66 0.83
C LEU A 184 9.25 -7.90 1.03
N ASN A 185 9.91 -8.56 0.08
CA ASN A 185 11.36 -8.78 0.11
C ASN A 185 12.13 -7.46 0.10
N GLU A 186 11.75 -6.52 -0.78
CA GLU A 186 12.38 -5.19 -0.86
C GLU A 186 12.16 -4.37 0.42
N LEU A 187 10.99 -4.49 1.02
CA LEU A 187 10.70 -3.89 2.33
C LEU A 187 11.42 -4.57 3.51
N GLY A 188 12.14 -5.67 3.26
CA GLY A 188 12.76 -6.47 4.32
C GLY A 188 11.74 -7.10 5.27
N ARG A 189 10.54 -7.40 4.79
CA ARG A 189 9.44 -7.96 5.59
C ARG A 189 9.06 -9.35 5.11
N LYS A 190 8.60 -10.18 6.05
CA LYS A 190 8.09 -11.53 5.77
C LYS A 190 6.61 -11.58 6.11
N ALA A 191 5.81 -12.14 5.22
CA ALA A 191 4.42 -12.42 5.52
C ALA A 191 4.30 -13.45 6.64
N VAL A 192 3.37 -13.23 7.54
CA VAL A 192 3.03 -14.15 8.64
C VAL A 192 1.93 -15.12 8.23
N ILE A 193 0.97 -14.64 7.41
CA ILE A 193 -0.19 -15.39 6.98
C ILE A 193 -0.01 -15.83 5.52
N HIS A 194 -0.18 -17.14 5.25
CA HIS A 194 -0.18 -17.75 3.92
C HIS A 194 -1.54 -18.41 3.68
N GLY A 195 -2.55 -17.61 3.34
CA GLY A 195 -3.95 -18.04 3.26
C GLY A 195 -4.60 -17.85 1.89
N GLU A 196 -3.81 -17.69 0.83
CA GLU A 196 -4.34 -17.49 -0.54
C GLU A 196 -5.31 -16.27 -0.65
N LEU A 197 -5.11 -15.24 0.16
CA LEU A 197 -5.99 -14.08 0.23
C LEU A 197 -5.92 -13.23 -1.04
N ALA A 198 -7.07 -12.76 -1.50
CA ALA A 198 -7.20 -11.94 -2.69
C ALA A 198 -8.32 -10.88 -2.60
N LEU A 199 -8.93 -10.70 -1.40
CA LEU A 199 -10.07 -9.78 -1.23
C LEU A 199 -9.62 -8.31 -1.19
N GLY A 200 -8.53 -7.99 -0.51
CA GLY A 200 -8.16 -6.62 -0.18
C GLY A 200 -8.99 -6.07 0.98
N GLU A 201 -9.35 -4.79 0.91
CA GLU A 201 -10.23 -4.08 1.86
C GLU A 201 -9.73 -4.10 3.32
N GLY A 202 -8.40 -4.30 3.51
CA GLY A 202 -7.80 -4.41 4.84
C GLY A 202 -7.98 -5.76 5.52
N THR A 203 -8.56 -6.75 4.82
CA THR A 203 -8.90 -8.06 5.41
C THR A 203 -7.70 -8.77 6.01
N GLY A 204 -6.62 -8.89 5.23
CA GLY A 204 -5.40 -9.55 5.71
C GLY A 204 -4.70 -8.78 6.83
N ALA A 205 -4.73 -7.44 6.76
CA ALA A 205 -4.16 -6.60 7.79
C ALA A 205 -4.91 -6.72 9.12
N VAL A 206 -6.24 -6.76 9.09
CA VAL A 206 -7.08 -6.94 10.30
C VAL A 206 -6.91 -8.35 10.89
N MET A 207 -6.77 -9.38 10.06
CA MET A 207 -6.49 -10.76 10.53
C MET A 207 -5.15 -10.86 11.29
N MET A 208 -4.23 -9.93 11.10
CA MET A 208 -2.98 -9.89 11.85
C MET A 208 -3.15 -9.45 13.30
N PHE A 209 -4.17 -8.67 13.64
CA PHE A 209 -4.35 -8.13 15.00
C PHE A 209 -4.44 -9.21 16.09
N PRO A 210 -5.26 -10.26 15.97
CA PRO A 210 -5.28 -11.34 16.96
C PRO A 210 -3.93 -12.04 17.12
N LEU A 211 -3.16 -12.18 16.03
CA LEU A 211 -1.82 -12.78 16.08
C LEU A 211 -0.83 -11.90 16.85
N LEU A 212 -0.93 -10.59 16.67
CA LEU A 212 -0.13 -9.61 17.41
C LEU A 212 -0.50 -9.61 18.90
N ASP A 213 -1.80 -9.66 19.23
CA ASP A 213 -2.26 -9.73 20.61
C ASP A 213 -1.75 -11.00 21.30
N MET A 214 -1.83 -12.17 20.65
CA MET A 214 -1.27 -13.42 21.18
C MET A 214 0.23 -13.32 21.37
N ALA A 215 0.97 -12.76 20.42
CA ALA A 215 2.43 -12.59 20.55
C ALA A 215 2.80 -11.67 21.72
N LEU A 216 2.05 -10.57 21.90
CA LEU A 216 2.24 -9.64 23.02
C LEU A 216 1.91 -10.30 24.36
N GLN A 217 0.90 -11.16 24.42
CA GLN A 217 0.57 -11.91 25.63
C GLN A 217 1.70 -12.87 26.01
N VAL A 218 2.21 -13.66 25.07
CA VAL A 218 3.37 -14.53 25.29
C VAL A 218 4.57 -13.72 25.81
N TYR A 219 4.87 -12.58 25.18
CA TYR A 219 5.99 -11.71 25.58
C TYR A 219 5.84 -11.18 27.02
N ARG A 220 4.61 -10.84 27.46
CA ARG A 220 4.35 -10.26 28.78
C ARG A 220 4.25 -11.28 29.89
N GLU A 221 3.75 -12.48 29.60
CA GLU A 221 3.40 -13.51 30.59
C GLU A 221 4.39 -14.67 30.62
N ASN A 222 5.40 -14.68 29.73
CA ASN A 222 6.38 -15.75 29.69
C ASN A 222 7.31 -15.67 30.91
N THR A 223 7.59 -16.83 31.53
CA THR A 223 8.57 -16.97 32.62
C THR A 223 9.95 -16.62 32.10
N THR A 224 10.63 -15.70 32.74
CA THR A 224 12.02 -15.34 32.45
C THR A 224 13.03 -16.20 33.20
N PHE A 225 14.30 -16.19 32.80
CA PHE A 225 15.35 -16.85 33.53
C PHE A 225 15.53 -16.31 34.95
N ASP A 226 15.14 -15.04 35.19
CA ASP A 226 15.21 -14.44 36.54
C ASP A 226 14.09 -14.94 37.44
N ASP A 227 12.95 -15.37 36.88
CA ASP A 227 11.83 -15.94 37.63
C ASP A 227 12.08 -17.38 38.06
N ILE A 228 13.11 -18.06 37.50
CA ILE A 228 13.46 -19.47 37.77
C ILE A 228 14.60 -19.56 38.81
N ARG A 229 15.21 -18.45 39.17
CA ARG A 229 16.24 -18.33 40.19
C ARG A 229 15.63 -18.09 41.55
#